data_7fd719c96524e506db977be85d5707aa
#
_entry.id   7fd719c96524e506db977be85d5707aa
#
_cell.length_a   1.000
_cell.length_b   1.000
_cell.length_c   1.000
_cell.angle_alpha   90.00
_cell.angle_beta   90.00
_cell.angle_gamma   90.00
#
_symmetry.space_group_name_H-M   'P 1'
#
loop_
_entity.id
_entity.type
_entity.pdbx_description
1 polymer ?
#
loop_
_entity_poly.entity_id
_entity_poly.type
_entity_poly.pdbx_seq_one_letter_code
_entity_poly.pdbx_strand_id
1 'polypeptide(L)'
;MGSFMAHMPYKIVLETFVIFLPLLFHALYGVYIALTSSVTVQRYRYFRNWCYVLQRIAGIVTLLFVMWHIYGTKLQVELTGVDPSYSMVTGIVATPIGLGLFAIGLLCSIYHFCNGLWTFLITWGITVSPHSQKISGYVLFALFIAFAAFGLKALFAFVG
;
A
#
# COMPACT_ATOMS: atom_id res chain seq x y z
N MET A 1 12.06 5.31 -19.51
CA MET A 1 11.65 5.91 -18.22
C MET A 1 12.83 6.08 -17.24
N GLY A 2 13.79 5.16 -17.18
CA GLY A 2 14.92 5.24 -16.24
C GLY A 2 15.84 6.47 -16.41
N SER A 3 16.10 6.91 -17.63
CA SER A 3 17.00 8.04 -17.89
C SER A 3 16.46 9.38 -17.39
N PHE A 4 15.16 9.63 -17.48
CA PHE A 4 14.55 10.87 -16.95
C PHE A 4 14.68 10.97 -15.44
N MET A 5 14.39 9.88 -14.73
CA MET A 5 14.49 9.82 -13.27
C MET A 5 15.93 9.94 -12.77
N ALA A 6 16.89 9.37 -13.52
CA ALA A 6 18.30 9.44 -13.16
C ALA A 6 18.88 10.87 -13.25
N HIS A 7 18.38 11.70 -14.18
CA HIS A 7 18.89 13.06 -14.43
C HIS A 7 18.00 14.15 -13.81
N MET A 8 17.03 13.79 -12.96
CA MET A 8 16.16 14.77 -12.32
C MET A 8 16.96 15.62 -11.31
N PRO A 9 16.97 16.95 -11.45
CA PRO A 9 17.65 17.82 -10.48
C PRO A 9 16.97 17.67 -9.10
N TYR A 10 17.78 17.71 -8.05
CA TYR A 10 17.32 17.57 -6.65
C TYR A 10 16.55 16.25 -6.34
N LYS A 11 16.77 15.18 -7.12
CA LYS A 11 16.12 13.88 -6.95
C LYS A 11 16.15 13.41 -5.48
N ILE A 12 17.32 13.42 -4.84
CA ILE A 12 17.49 12.97 -3.45
C ILE A 12 16.64 13.81 -2.49
N VAL A 13 16.60 15.14 -2.69
CA VAL A 13 15.81 16.05 -1.85
C VAL A 13 14.31 15.75 -2.01
N LEU A 14 13.85 15.63 -3.25
CA LEU A 14 12.44 15.31 -3.55
C LEU A 14 12.04 13.94 -2.98
N GLU A 15 12.84 12.90 -3.22
CA GLU A 15 12.57 11.56 -2.68
C GLU A 15 12.54 11.57 -1.15
N THR A 16 13.49 12.27 -0.50
CA THR A 16 13.58 12.30 0.96
C THR A 16 12.40 13.05 1.58
N PHE A 17 12.14 14.29 1.16
CA PHE A 17 11.18 15.16 1.82
C PHE A 17 9.72 14.96 1.35
N VAL A 18 9.51 14.53 0.10
CA VAL A 18 8.16 14.37 -0.46
C VAL A 18 7.66 12.92 -0.36
N ILE A 19 8.56 11.94 -0.38
CA ILE A 19 8.17 10.52 -0.35
C ILE A 19 8.56 9.87 0.97
N PHE A 20 9.86 9.77 1.28
CA PHE A 20 10.32 8.95 2.41
C PHE A 20 9.94 9.51 3.77
N LEU A 21 10.07 10.81 4.00
CA LEU A 21 9.77 11.41 5.29
C LEU A 21 8.26 11.35 5.63
N PRO A 22 7.33 11.73 4.73
CA PRO A 22 5.90 11.57 4.97
C PRO A 22 5.49 10.09 5.13
N LEU A 23 6.06 9.19 4.33
CA LEU A 23 5.79 7.76 4.42
C LEU A 23 6.27 7.17 5.74
N LEU A 24 7.46 7.54 6.19
CA LEU A 24 8.02 7.11 7.47
C LEU A 24 7.15 7.62 8.64
N PHE A 25 6.78 8.90 8.62
CA PHE A 25 5.88 9.47 9.64
C PHE A 25 4.54 8.73 9.66
N HIS A 26 3.93 8.52 8.48
CA HIS A 26 2.67 7.78 8.36
C HIS A 26 2.80 6.35 8.91
N ALA A 27 3.88 5.65 8.59
CA ALA A 27 4.11 4.28 9.04
C ALA A 27 4.29 4.21 10.57
N LEU A 28 5.17 5.04 11.15
CA LEU A 28 5.42 5.05 12.59
C LEU A 28 4.18 5.44 13.39
N TYR A 29 3.48 6.49 12.96
CA TYR A 29 2.24 6.91 13.59
C TYR A 29 1.11 5.90 13.41
N GLY A 30 1.04 5.26 12.24
CA GLY A 30 0.09 4.18 11.96
C GLY A 30 0.31 2.95 12.85
N VAL A 31 1.57 2.54 13.07
CA VAL A 31 1.92 1.47 14.02
C VAL A 31 1.52 1.85 15.44
N TYR A 32 1.83 3.08 15.88
CA TYR A 32 1.42 3.57 17.19
C TYR A 32 -0.10 3.49 17.38
N ILE A 33 -0.89 3.96 16.41
CA ILE A 33 -2.36 3.84 16.46
C ILE A 33 -2.81 2.37 16.45
N ALA A 34 -2.19 1.51 15.65
CA ALA A 34 -2.55 0.11 15.59
C ALA A 34 -2.35 -0.62 16.93
N LEU A 35 -1.32 -0.24 17.70
CA LEU A 35 -0.99 -0.84 18.99
C LEU A 35 -1.78 -0.26 20.16
N THR A 36 -2.14 1.03 20.09
CA THR A 36 -2.75 1.74 21.23
C THR A 36 -4.27 1.78 21.22
N SER A 37 -4.90 1.62 20.05
CA SER A 37 -6.33 1.76 19.93
C SER A 37 -7.10 0.45 20.18
N SER A 38 -8.26 0.57 20.82
CA SER A 38 -9.11 -0.57 21.19
C SER A 38 -9.84 -1.17 19.97
N VAL A 39 -10.00 -2.51 20.00
CA VAL A 39 -10.79 -3.25 19.02
C VAL A 39 -12.16 -3.57 19.61
N THR A 40 -13.22 -2.98 19.06
CA THR A 40 -14.58 -3.09 19.59
C THR A 40 -15.49 -4.02 18.78
N VAL A 41 -14.93 -4.77 17.82
CA VAL A 41 -15.71 -5.68 16.92
C VAL A 41 -16.45 -6.77 17.69
N GLN A 42 -15.91 -7.25 18.80
CA GLN A 42 -16.60 -8.27 19.62
C GLN A 42 -17.91 -7.77 20.22
N ARG A 43 -17.95 -6.48 20.58
CA ARG A 43 -19.13 -5.83 21.17
C ARG A 43 -20.06 -5.23 20.10
N TYR A 44 -19.50 -4.68 19.02
CA TYR A 44 -20.23 -4.01 17.96
C TYR A 44 -19.82 -4.55 16.59
N ARG A 45 -20.60 -5.49 16.05
CA ARG A 45 -20.31 -6.22 14.81
C ARG A 45 -20.75 -5.47 13.53
N TYR A 46 -20.65 -4.15 13.50
CA TYR A 46 -20.97 -3.35 12.32
C TYR A 46 -19.89 -3.50 11.24
N PHE A 47 -20.28 -3.44 9.98
CA PHE A 47 -19.38 -3.51 8.84
C PHE A 47 -18.19 -2.54 8.94
N ARG A 48 -18.44 -1.28 9.36
CA ARG A 48 -17.39 -0.27 9.54
C ARG A 48 -16.34 -0.65 10.60
N ASN A 49 -16.72 -1.35 11.64
CA ASN A 49 -15.79 -1.83 12.66
C ASN A 49 -14.87 -2.93 12.11
N TRP A 50 -15.40 -3.79 11.24
CA TRP A 50 -14.57 -4.77 10.53
C TRP A 50 -13.62 -4.08 9.54
N CYS A 51 -14.08 -3.10 8.77
CA CYS A 51 -13.20 -2.30 7.91
C CYS A 51 -12.08 -1.64 8.71
N TYR A 52 -12.36 -1.16 9.92
CA TYR A 52 -11.36 -0.58 10.80
C TYR A 52 -10.29 -1.59 11.27
N VAL A 53 -10.68 -2.81 11.63
CA VAL A 53 -9.72 -3.88 11.99
C VAL A 53 -8.87 -4.27 10.78
N LEU A 54 -9.54 -4.51 9.63
CA LEU A 54 -8.86 -4.86 8.38
C LEU A 54 -7.90 -3.76 7.92
N GLN A 55 -8.25 -2.47 8.12
CA GLN A 55 -7.36 -1.35 7.81
C GLN A 55 -6.04 -1.43 8.56
N ARG A 56 -6.06 -1.83 9.82
CA ARG A 56 -4.86 -1.97 10.65
C ARG A 56 -4.02 -3.16 10.24
N ILE A 57 -4.66 -4.32 10.05
CA ILE A 57 -3.97 -5.54 9.59
C ILE A 57 -3.33 -5.26 8.23
N ALA A 58 -4.10 -4.72 7.28
CA ALA A 58 -3.60 -4.39 5.96
C ALA A 58 -2.48 -3.34 6.01
N GLY A 59 -2.55 -2.36 6.93
CA GLY A 59 -1.49 -1.37 7.12
C GLY A 59 -0.17 -1.98 7.58
N ILE A 60 -0.21 -2.90 8.53
CA ILE A 60 1.00 -3.61 9.00
C ILE A 60 1.57 -4.51 7.89
N VAL A 61 0.70 -5.26 7.20
CA VAL A 61 1.14 -6.10 6.07
C VAL A 61 1.74 -5.23 4.95
N THR A 62 1.12 -4.09 4.64
CA THR A 62 1.64 -3.13 3.66
C THR A 62 3.00 -2.60 4.06
N LEU A 63 3.21 -2.24 5.33
CA LEU A 63 4.50 -1.77 5.83
C LEU A 63 5.60 -2.82 5.62
N LEU A 64 5.34 -4.07 6.02
CA LEU A 64 6.29 -5.18 5.84
C LEU A 64 6.55 -5.46 4.36
N PHE A 65 5.51 -5.44 3.53
CA PHE A 65 5.62 -5.63 2.09
C PHE A 65 6.43 -4.52 1.42
N VAL A 66 6.16 -3.26 1.74
CA VAL A 66 6.88 -2.11 1.16
C VAL A 66 8.36 -2.13 1.57
N MET A 67 8.68 -2.45 2.84
CA MET A 67 10.06 -2.60 3.29
C MET A 67 10.78 -3.73 2.52
N TRP A 68 10.15 -4.88 2.39
CA TRP A 68 10.70 -6.00 1.63
C TRP A 68 10.88 -5.66 0.14
N HIS A 69 9.89 -5.02 -0.47
CA HIS A 69 9.95 -4.60 -1.86
C HIS A 69 11.06 -3.56 -2.11
N ILE A 70 11.18 -2.55 -1.25
CA ILE A 70 12.26 -1.54 -1.35
C ILE A 70 13.63 -2.19 -1.15
N TYR A 71 13.76 -3.12 -0.20
CA TYR A 71 14.99 -3.85 0.03
C TYR A 71 15.40 -4.65 -1.22
N GLY A 72 14.48 -5.42 -1.81
CA GLY A 72 14.75 -6.27 -2.97
C GLY A 72 14.87 -5.52 -4.31
N THR A 73 14.57 -4.23 -4.34
CA THR A 73 14.61 -3.40 -5.56
C THR A 73 15.52 -2.19 -5.39
N LYS A 74 15.00 -1.10 -4.83
CA LYS A 74 15.72 0.18 -4.74
C LYS A 74 17.02 0.08 -3.96
N LEU A 75 17.01 -0.56 -2.79
CA LEU A 75 18.20 -0.66 -1.95
C LEU A 75 19.28 -1.53 -2.60
N GLN A 76 18.89 -2.59 -3.31
CA GLN A 76 19.84 -3.41 -4.08
C GLN A 76 20.53 -2.57 -5.17
N VAL A 77 19.79 -1.75 -5.91
CA VAL A 77 20.33 -0.84 -6.92
C VAL A 77 21.36 0.12 -6.31
N GLU A 78 21.01 0.76 -5.19
CA GLU A 78 21.89 1.73 -4.53
C GLU A 78 23.17 1.09 -3.92
N LEU A 79 23.05 -0.15 -3.38
CA LEU A 79 24.18 -0.84 -2.75
C LEU A 79 25.12 -1.52 -3.75
N THR A 80 24.57 -2.05 -4.85
CA THR A 80 25.36 -2.87 -5.80
C THR A 80 25.74 -2.13 -7.08
N GLY A 81 25.12 -0.96 -7.34
CA GLY A 81 25.30 -0.21 -8.58
C GLY A 81 24.71 -0.89 -9.82
N VAL A 82 23.92 -1.95 -9.63
CA VAL A 82 23.26 -2.68 -10.74
C VAL A 82 22.03 -1.87 -11.18
N ASP A 83 21.88 -1.69 -12.49
CA ASP A 83 20.71 -0.98 -13.03
C ASP A 83 19.40 -1.69 -12.68
N PRO A 84 18.31 -0.92 -12.41
CA PRO A 84 16.99 -1.47 -12.16
C PRO A 84 16.56 -2.36 -13.33
N SER A 85 16.27 -3.63 -13.06
CA SER A 85 15.94 -4.59 -14.08
C SER A 85 14.68 -5.39 -13.76
N TYR A 86 14.03 -5.87 -14.81
CA TYR A 86 12.89 -6.78 -14.71
C TYR A 86 13.23 -8.06 -13.91
N SER A 87 14.47 -8.56 -14.04
CA SER A 87 14.94 -9.74 -13.35
C SER A 87 14.94 -9.63 -11.81
N MET A 88 15.01 -8.43 -11.24
CA MET A 88 14.91 -8.25 -9.78
C MET A 88 13.55 -8.69 -9.24
N VAL A 89 12.47 -8.35 -9.94
CA VAL A 89 11.11 -8.76 -9.54
C VAL A 89 10.85 -10.21 -9.89
N THR A 90 11.24 -10.66 -11.09
CA THR A 90 11.07 -12.08 -11.49
C THR A 90 11.78 -13.03 -10.53
N GLY A 91 12.96 -12.67 -10.02
CA GLY A 91 13.67 -13.46 -8.99
C GLY A 91 12.87 -13.59 -7.69
N ILE A 92 12.18 -12.55 -7.26
CA ILE A 92 11.33 -12.55 -6.06
C ILE A 92 10.10 -13.46 -6.25
N VAL A 93 9.43 -13.36 -7.40
CA VAL A 93 8.16 -14.06 -7.68
C VAL A 93 8.34 -15.41 -8.37
N ALA A 94 9.57 -15.85 -8.61
CA ALA A 94 9.89 -17.15 -9.22
C ALA A 94 9.39 -18.35 -8.41
N THR A 95 9.23 -18.18 -7.09
CA THR A 95 8.73 -19.24 -6.22
C THR A 95 7.25 -19.06 -5.91
N PRO A 96 6.46 -20.14 -5.73
CA PRO A 96 5.05 -20.02 -5.35
C PRO A 96 4.84 -19.23 -4.04
N ILE A 97 5.79 -19.36 -3.09
CA ILE A 97 5.75 -18.62 -1.83
C ILE A 97 5.99 -17.14 -2.07
N GLY A 98 7.02 -16.78 -2.84
CA GLY A 98 7.33 -15.39 -3.19
C GLY A 98 6.18 -14.72 -3.95
N LEU A 99 5.61 -15.41 -4.93
CA LEU A 99 4.43 -14.95 -5.66
C LEU A 99 3.23 -14.72 -4.73
N GLY A 100 2.94 -15.69 -3.83
CA GLY A 100 1.84 -15.57 -2.87
C GLY A 100 2.02 -14.41 -1.90
N LEU A 101 3.21 -14.24 -1.33
CA LEU A 101 3.53 -13.12 -0.43
C LEU A 101 3.43 -11.77 -1.16
N PHE A 102 3.89 -11.71 -2.41
CA PHE A 102 3.80 -10.50 -3.22
C PHE A 102 2.34 -10.15 -3.54
N ALA A 103 1.51 -11.14 -3.91
CA ALA A 103 0.08 -10.95 -4.16
C ALA A 103 -0.66 -10.47 -2.91
N ILE A 104 -0.39 -11.07 -1.74
CA ILE A 104 -0.98 -10.65 -0.46
C ILE A 104 -0.57 -9.21 -0.12
N GLY A 105 0.73 -8.89 -0.20
CA GLY A 105 1.23 -7.55 0.06
C GLY A 105 0.61 -6.50 -0.86
N LEU A 106 0.53 -6.80 -2.15
CA LEU A 106 -0.11 -5.95 -3.15
C LEU A 106 -1.59 -5.70 -2.83
N LEU A 107 -2.37 -6.76 -2.59
CA LEU A 107 -3.79 -6.63 -2.28
C LEU A 107 -4.04 -5.89 -0.97
N CYS A 108 -3.24 -6.14 0.06
CA CYS A 108 -3.30 -5.40 1.32
C CYS A 108 -2.98 -3.91 1.13
N SER A 109 -2.01 -3.58 0.29
CA SER A 109 -1.65 -2.19 -0.01
C SER A 109 -2.78 -1.45 -0.73
N ILE A 110 -3.40 -2.10 -1.72
CA ILE A 110 -4.53 -1.53 -2.45
C ILE A 110 -5.74 -1.35 -1.53
N TYR A 111 -6.04 -2.36 -0.69
CA TYR A 111 -7.12 -2.26 0.29
C TYR A 111 -6.87 -1.13 1.30
N HIS A 112 -5.66 -1.08 1.87
CA HIS A 112 -5.26 -0.05 2.82
C HIS A 112 -5.43 1.36 2.23
N PHE A 113 -5.04 1.55 0.98
CA PHE A 113 -5.21 2.81 0.27
C PHE A 113 -6.69 3.16 0.06
N CYS A 114 -7.48 2.26 -0.52
CA CYS A 114 -8.88 2.55 -0.86
C CYS A 114 -9.75 2.75 0.38
N ASN A 115 -9.62 1.87 1.38
CA ASN A 115 -10.36 2.02 2.63
C ASN A 115 -9.85 3.20 3.47
N GLY A 116 -8.54 3.48 3.42
CA GLY A 116 -7.93 4.66 4.02
C GLY A 116 -8.48 5.95 3.41
N LEU A 117 -8.61 6.01 2.09
CA LEU A 117 -9.19 7.16 1.39
C LEU A 117 -10.69 7.33 1.74
N TRP A 118 -11.44 6.24 1.86
CA TRP A 118 -12.83 6.32 2.33
C TRP A 118 -12.95 6.91 3.73
N THR A 119 -12.14 6.44 4.67
CA THR A 119 -12.14 6.98 6.04
C THR A 119 -11.61 8.41 6.10
N PHE A 120 -10.64 8.77 5.27
CA PHE A 120 -10.16 10.13 5.10
C PHE A 120 -11.27 11.08 4.68
N LEU A 121 -12.06 10.75 3.64
CA LEU A 121 -13.18 11.57 3.17
C LEU A 121 -14.22 11.85 4.28
N ILE A 122 -14.43 10.87 5.16
CA ILE A 122 -15.35 11.00 6.30
C ILE A 122 -14.73 11.87 7.40
N THR A 123 -13.50 11.60 7.79
CA THR A 123 -12.83 12.26 8.91
C THR A 123 -12.57 13.74 8.62
N TRP A 124 -12.28 14.09 7.37
CA TRP A 124 -12.05 15.46 6.95
C TRP A 124 -13.35 16.22 6.58
N GLY A 125 -14.51 15.60 6.80
CA GLY A 125 -15.80 16.24 6.56
C GLY A 125 -16.11 16.50 5.07
N ILE A 126 -15.46 15.77 4.15
CA ILE A 126 -15.75 15.87 2.71
C ILE A 126 -17.05 15.12 2.41
N THR A 127 -17.27 13.96 3.04
CA THR A 127 -18.53 13.21 2.97
C THR A 127 -19.23 13.24 4.33
N VAL A 128 -20.18 14.15 4.51
CA VAL A 128 -20.83 14.39 5.81
C VAL A 128 -22.14 13.62 6.01
N SER A 129 -22.91 13.37 4.94
CA SER A 129 -24.19 12.68 5.06
C SER A 129 -24.02 11.14 4.99
N PRO A 130 -24.92 10.35 5.61
CA PRO A 130 -24.89 8.88 5.47
C PRO A 130 -24.97 8.44 4.00
N HIS A 131 -25.70 9.19 3.16
CA HIS A 131 -25.83 8.90 1.73
C HIS A 131 -24.50 9.11 0.99
N SER A 132 -23.83 10.26 1.19
CA SER A 132 -22.54 10.56 0.56
C SER A 132 -21.45 9.58 1.00
N GLN A 133 -21.45 9.18 2.29
CA GLN A 133 -20.53 8.17 2.82
C GLN A 133 -20.74 6.78 2.20
N LYS A 134 -22.01 6.42 1.94
CA LYS A 134 -22.34 5.16 1.27
C LYS A 134 -21.91 5.16 -0.19
N ILE A 135 -22.18 6.23 -0.93
CA ILE A 135 -21.77 6.36 -2.33
C ILE A 135 -20.24 6.31 -2.45
N SER A 136 -19.53 7.12 -1.65
CA SER A 136 -18.06 7.12 -1.67
C SER A 136 -17.49 5.73 -1.32
N GLY A 137 -18.13 5.00 -0.40
CA GLY A 137 -17.76 3.63 -0.09
C GLY A 137 -17.88 2.69 -1.30
N TYR A 138 -18.95 2.78 -2.07
CA TYR A 138 -19.12 1.98 -3.29
C TYR A 138 -18.11 2.35 -4.38
N VAL A 139 -17.86 3.65 -4.57
CA VAL A 139 -16.88 4.13 -5.55
C VAL A 139 -15.48 3.60 -5.21
N LEU A 140 -15.08 3.70 -3.93
CA LEU A 140 -13.76 3.25 -3.50
C LEU A 140 -13.64 1.72 -3.45
N PHE A 141 -14.74 1.00 -3.23
CA PHE A 141 -14.75 -0.45 -3.39
C PHE A 141 -14.60 -0.87 -4.86
N ALA A 142 -15.27 -0.20 -5.79
CA ALA A 142 -15.08 -0.42 -7.22
C ALA A 142 -13.64 -0.11 -7.65
N LEU A 143 -13.05 0.97 -7.12
CA LEU A 143 -11.64 1.32 -7.34
C LEU A 143 -10.68 0.24 -6.81
N PHE A 144 -10.98 -0.31 -5.62
CA PHE A 144 -10.23 -1.44 -5.06
C PHE A 144 -10.24 -2.65 -6.02
N ILE A 145 -11.40 -3.04 -6.53
CA ILE A 145 -11.52 -4.16 -7.48
C ILE A 145 -10.72 -3.88 -8.78
N ALA A 146 -10.83 -2.67 -9.32
CA ALA A 146 -10.10 -2.29 -10.53
C ALA A 146 -8.58 -2.36 -10.30
N PHE A 147 -8.07 -1.75 -9.24
CA PHE A 147 -6.64 -1.77 -8.92
C PHE A 147 -6.13 -3.17 -8.58
N ALA A 148 -6.92 -3.99 -7.88
CA ALA A 148 -6.58 -5.38 -7.61
C ALA A 148 -6.46 -6.19 -8.90
N ALA A 149 -7.41 -6.04 -9.82
CA ALA A 149 -7.38 -6.72 -11.12
C ALA A 149 -6.16 -6.30 -11.96
N PHE A 150 -5.87 -5.00 -12.07
CA PHE A 150 -4.70 -4.50 -12.78
C PHE A 150 -3.39 -4.92 -12.11
N GLY A 151 -3.31 -4.81 -10.79
CA GLY A 151 -2.12 -5.16 -10.04
C GLY A 151 -1.79 -6.66 -10.12
N LEU A 152 -2.80 -7.53 -9.98
CA LEU A 152 -2.63 -8.97 -10.15
C LEU A 152 -2.26 -9.33 -11.61
N LYS A 153 -2.90 -8.71 -12.61
CA LYS A 153 -2.51 -8.91 -14.00
C LYS A 153 -1.06 -8.51 -14.24
N ALA A 154 -0.62 -7.38 -13.71
CA ALA A 154 0.78 -6.95 -13.82
C ALA A 154 1.72 -7.93 -13.09
N LEU A 155 1.34 -8.42 -11.89
CA LEU A 155 2.12 -9.40 -11.14
C LEU A 155 2.28 -10.72 -11.93
N PHE A 156 1.20 -11.24 -12.47
CA PHE A 156 1.26 -12.49 -13.25
C PHE A 156 2.04 -12.35 -14.56
N ALA A 157 2.17 -11.16 -15.12
CA ALA A 157 3.04 -10.93 -16.28
C ALA A 157 4.54 -11.12 -15.97
N PHE A 158 4.94 -11.17 -14.70
CA PHE A 158 6.32 -11.52 -14.30
C PHE A 158 6.56 -13.04 -14.20
N VAL A 159 5.51 -13.85 -14.23
CA VAL A 159 5.59 -15.31 -14.04
C VAL A 159 5.37 -16.07 -15.36
N GLY A 160 4.64 -15.46 -16.30
CA GLY A 160 4.36 -16.05 -17.64
C GLY A 160 5.22 -15.46 -18.70
#